data_ded7d1201517cc347998c640f1ba26d1
#
_entry.id   ded7d1201517cc347998c640f1ba26d1
#
_cell.length_a   1.000
_cell.length_b   1.000
_cell.length_c   1.000
_cell.angle_alpha   90.00
_cell.angle_beta   90.00
_cell.angle_gamma   90.00
#
_symmetry.space_group_name_H-M   'P 1'
#
loop_
_entity.id
_entity.type
_entity.pdbx_description
1 polymer ?
#
loop_
_entity_poly.entity_id
_entity_poly.type
_entity_poly.pdbx_seq_one_letter_code
_entity_poly.pdbx_strand_id
1 'polypeptide(L)'
;VLESLGVCSIQTDSEIWKRVWSEEERLNYASTPMFLVRAEKSAEQSFQLGDVTVRRGEKYQGDISFANGDIVLPGTIICGKLPGKTMLITGGVHSGEYVGIQACVELGAELQPEKTVGTIVILKVLNRPAFENRAGSLGLSDGKNLNRVFPGNPNGTEMERLAWAITKEVYPKVDYYIDLHSGDDFEALTPYVY
;
A
#
# COMPACT_ATOMS: atom_id res chain seq x y z
N VAL A 1 0.23 -22.88 18.58
CA VAL A 1 1.28 -21.90 18.18
C VAL A 1 1.09 -21.48 16.72
N LEU A 2 0.93 -22.42 15.75
CA LEU A 2 0.78 -22.06 14.34
C LEU A 2 -0.55 -21.36 14.05
N GLU A 3 -1.63 -21.74 14.71
CA GLU A 3 -2.94 -21.08 14.61
C GLU A 3 -2.89 -19.64 15.11
N SER A 4 -2.11 -19.35 16.16
CA SER A 4 -1.92 -17.99 16.65
C SER A 4 -1.12 -17.09 15.72
N LEU A 5 -0.46 -17.68 14.70
CA LEU A 5 0.25 -17.00 13.63
C LEU A 5 -0.61 -16.81 12.36
N GLY A 6 -1.90 -17.14 12.42
CA GLY A 6 -2.84 -17.00 11.30
C GLY A 6 -2.68 -18.08 10.23
N VAL A 7 -2.18 -19.26 10.59
CA VAL A 7 -2.10 -20.42 9.67
C VAL A 7 -3.47 -21.09 9.59
N CYS A 8 -4.05 -21.14 8.38
CA CYS A 8 -5.39 -21.70 8.15
C CYS A 8 -5.39 -23.16 7.72
N SER A 9 -4.29 -23.66 7.18
CA SER A 9 -4.14 -25.07 6.83
C SER A 9 -2.72 -25.54 7.01
N ILE A 10 -2.57 -26.80 7.43
CA ILE A 10 -1.27 -27.47 7.55
C ILE A 10 -1.42 -28.81 6.84
N GLN A 11 -0.57 -29.04 5.85
CA GLN A 11 -0.45 -30.33 5.17
C GLN A 11 0.89 -30.95 5.51
N THR A 12 0.88 -32.22 5.90
CA THR A 12 2.08 -33.00 6.15
C THR A 12 2.21 -34.11 5.12
N ASP A 13 3.39 -34.29 4.58
CA ASP A 13 3.73 -35.39 3.68
C ASP A 13 4.87 -36.19 4.29
N SER A 14 4.54 -37.29 4.93
CA SER A 14 5.50 -38.23 5.54
C SER A 14 6.18 -39.14 4.53
N GLU A 15 5.76 -39.13 3.26
CA GLU A 15 6.26 -39.99 2.19
C GLU A 15 7.13 -39.24 1.17
N ILE A 16 7.45 -37.96 1.44
CA ILE A 16 8.21 -37.11 0.51
C ILE A 16 9.55 -37.70 0.15
N TRP A 17 10.20 -38.40 1.09
CA TRP A 17 11.47 -39.06 0.88
C TRP A 17 11.45 -40.12 -0.26
N LYS A 18 10.28 -40.72 -0.51
CA LYS A 18 10.09 -41.68 -1.61
C LYS A 18 10.14 -41.02 -2.99
N ARG A 19 9.88 -39.70 -3.04
CA ARG A 19 9.84 -38.96 -4.31
C ARG A 19 11.13 -38.20 -4.60
N VAL A 20 11.87 -37.81 -3.56
CA VAL A 20 13.07 -36.97 -3.71
C VAL A 20 14.37 -37.73 -3.63
N TRP A 21 14.38 -38.92 -3.04
CA TRP A 21 15.57 -39.73 -2.89
C TRP A 21 15.61 -40.88 -3.90
N SER A 22 16.82 -41.20 -4.37
CA SER A 22 17.08 -42.40 -5.14
C SER A 22 16.81 -43.66 -4.31
N GLU A 23 16.71 -44.81 -4.97
CA GLU A 23 16.45 -46.08 -4.28
C GLU A 23 17.58 -46.46 -3.29
N GLU A 24 18.81 -46.13 -3.62
CA GLU A 24 19.98 -46.34 -2.76
C GLU A 24 19.93 -45.43 -1.53
N GLU A 25 19.62 -44.16 -1.71
CA GLU A 25 19.44 -43.20 -0.60
C GLU A 25 18.27 -43.60 0.32
N ARG A 26 17.17 -44.11 -0.23
CA ARG A 26 16.05 -44.65 0.55
C ARG A 26 16.47 -45.80 1.47
N LEU A 27 17.31 -46.72 0.97
CA LEU A 27 17.83 -47.82 1.78
C LEU A 27 18.73 -47.33 2.90
N ASN A 28 19.59 -46.37 2.63
CA ASN A 28 20.50 -45.78 3.61
C ASN A 28 19.81 -44.96 4.70
N TYR A 29 18.71 -44.29 4.36
CA TYR A 29 18.00 -43.38 5.25
C TYR A 29 16.60 -43.83 5.66
N ALA A 30 16.27 -45.13 5.46
CA ALA A 30 14.94 -45.67 5.76
C ALA A 30 14.49 -45.50 7.24
N SER A 31 15.47 -45.40 8.15
CA SER A 31 15.21 -45.15 9.58
C SER A 31 15.04 -43.67 9.95
N THR A 32 15.29 -42.75 9.01
CA THR A 32 15.18 -41.30 9.26
C THR A 32 13.86 -40.78 8.70
N PRO A 33 12.86 -40.52 9.52
CA PRO A 33 11.58 -40.03 9.03
C PRO A 33 11.74 -38.61 8.45
N MET A 34 11.35 -38.45 7.18
CA MET A 34 11.21 -37.15 6.53
C MET A 34 9.74 -36.84 6.33
N PHE A 35 9.37 -35.60 6.57
CA PHE A 35 8.05 -35.10 6.25
C PHE A 35 8.14 -33.67 5.75
N LEU A 36 7.28 -33.32 4.81
CA LEU A 36 7.06 -31.97 4.36
C LEU A 36 5.89 -31.38 5.13
N VAL A 37 6.10 -30.23 5.74
CA VAL A 37 5.02 -29.41 6.30
C VAL A 37 4.78 -28.25 5.37
N ARG A 38 3.60 -28.21 4.77
CA ARG A 38 3.11 -27.03 4.05
C ARG A 38 2.07 -26.33 4.91
N ALA A 39 2.34 -25.08 5.23
CA ALA A 39 1.45 -24.24 5.97
C ALA A 39 1.02 -23.07 5.08
N GLU A 40 -0.28 -22.81 5.03
CA GLU A 40 -0.84 -21.66 4.35
C GLU A 40 -1.37 -20.67 5.39
N LYS A 41 -0.90 -19.42 5.33
CA LYS A 41 -1.44 -18.35 6.15
C LYS A 41 -2.84 -18.01 5.65
N SER A 42 -3.79 -17.78 6.57
CA SER A 42 -5.11 -17.30 6.20
C SER A 42 -4.98 -15.99 5.44
N ALA A 43 -5.67 -15.89 4.30
CA ALA A 43 -5.72 -14.64 3.56
C ALA A 43 -6.40 -13.58 4.44
N GLU A 44 -5.78 -12.44 4.58
CA GLU A 44 -6.37 -11.30 5.26
C GLU A 44 -7.72 -10.96 4.61
N GLN A 45 -8.80 -10.98 5.40
CA GLN A 45 -10.17 -10.75 4.92
C GLN A 45 -10.49 -9.26 4.77
N SER A 46 -9.62 -8.39 5.26
CA SER A 46 -9.74 -6.93 5.17
C SER A 46 -8.38 -6.26 5.10
N PHE A 47 -8.37 -5.03 4.61
CA PHE A 47 -7.22 -4.15 4.61
C PHE A 47 -7.56 -2.90 5.43
N GLN A 48 -6.66 -2.50 6.33
CA GLN A 48 -6.82 -1.30 7.15
C GLN A 48 -5.76 -0.26 6.81
N LEU A 49 -6.19 0.99 6.60
CA LEU A 49 -5.32 2.15 6.42
C LEU A 49 -5.89 3.34 7.20
N GLY A 50 -5.08 3.93 8.07
CA GLY A 50 -5.57 4.96 8.99
C GLY A 50 -6.77 4.44 9.82
N ASP A 51 -7.84 5.21 9.84
CA ASP A 51 -9.10 4.88 10.49
C ASP A 51 -10.07 4.02 9.65
N VAL A 52 -9.72 3.73 8.39
CA VAL A 52 -10.58 3.02 7.44
C VAL A 52 -10.21 1.54 7.34
N THR A 53 -11.21 0.66 7.41
CA THR A 53 -11.07 -0.78 7.16
C THR A 53 -11.98 -1.19 6.00
N VAL A 54 -11.42 -1.87 4.99
CA VAL A 54 -12.14 -2.32 3.78
C VAL A 54 -12.02 -3.83 3.66
N ARG A 55 -13.16 -4.52 3.50
CA ARG A 55 -13.19 -5.99 3.35
C ARG A 55 -12.81 -6.42 1.93
N ARG A 56 -12.40 -7.68 1.80
CA ARG A 56 -12.18 -8.28 0.48
C ARG A 56 -13.43 -8.20 -0.39
N GLY A 57 -13.24 -7.72 -1.63
CA GLY A 57 -14.33 -7.50 -2.58
C GLY A 57 -15.03 -6.16 -2.42
N GLU A 58 -14.58 -5.29 -1.53
CA GLU A 58 -15.17 -3.98 -1.31
C GLU A 58 -14.24 -2.84 -1.74
N LYS A 59 -14.83 -1.68 -1.94
CA LYS A 59 -14.17 -0.42 -2.30
C LYS A 59 -14.63 0.68 -1.35
N TYR A 60 -13.71 1.47 -0.88
CA TYR A 60 -13.95 2.70 -0.11
C TYR A 60 -13.52 3.91 -0.92
N GLN A 61 -14.29 4.98 -0.85
CA GLN A 61 -13.93 6.30 -1.34
C GLN A 61 -14.34 7.34 -0.31
N GLY A 62 -13.40 8.14 0.15
CA GLY A 62 -13.64 9.16 1.17
C GLY A 62 -12.35 9.67 1.78
N ASP A 63 -12.50 10.41 2.85
CA ASP A 63 -11.37 10.88 3.64
C ASP A 63 -10.83 9.75 4.52
N ILE A 64 -9.51 9.66 4.63
CA ILE A 64 -8.78 8.71 5.46
C ILE A 64 -7.96 9.50 6.46
N SER A 65 -8.14 9.23 7.75
CA SER A 65 -7.47 9.93 8.85
C SER A 65 -6.22 9.20 9.32
N PHE A 66 -5.16 9.94 9.52
CA PHE A 66 -3.86 9.50 10.04
C PHE A 66 -3.46 10.35 11.24
N ALA A 67 -2.43 9.92 11.98
CA ALA A 67 -1.89 10.64 13.14
C ALA A 67 -3.00 11.07 14.13
N ASN A 68 -3.90 10.13 14.48
CA ASN A 68 -5.05 10.34 15.37
C ASN A 68 -6.00 11.47 14.91
N GLY A 69 -6.12 11.71 13.61
CA GLY A 69 -7.01 12.71 13.03
C GLY A 69 -6.35 14.06 12.69
N ASP A 70 -5.06 14.22 12.99
CA ASP A 70 -4.31 15.46 12.63
C ASP A 70 -4.14 15.61 11.11
N ILE A 71 -4.10 14.50 10.38
CA ILE A 71 -3.92 14.48 8.93
C ILE A 71 -5.08 13.73 8.29
N VAL A 72 -5.75 14.37 7.36
CA VAL A 72 -6.91 13.81 6.64
C VAL A 72 -6.67 13.93 5.14
N LEU A 73 -6.59 12.80 4.45
CA LEU A 73 -6.29 12.73 3.03
C LEU A 73 -7.44 12.10 2.23
N PRO A 74 -7.83 12.68 1.09
CA PRO A 74 -8.85 12.11 0.22
C PRO A 74 -8.27 10.86 -0.48
N GLY A 75 -8.90 9.71 -0.25
CA GLY A 75 -8.40 8.44 -0.72
C GLY A 75 -9.45 7.52 -1.34
N THR A 76 -8.95 6.49 -1.99
CA THR A 76 -9.72 5.33 -2.44
C THR A 76 -8.93 4.07 -2.07
N ILE A 77 -9.62 3.10 -1.47
CA ILE A 77 -9.06 1.78 -1.19
C ILE A 77 -9.89 0.75 -1.95
N ILE A 78 -9.26 0.02 -2.86
CA ILE A 78 -9.87 -1.06 -3.62
C ILE A 78 -9.29 -2.37 -3.08
N CYS A 79 -10.06 -3.12 -2.31
CA CYS A 79 -9.65 -4.40 -1.76
C CYS A 79 -10.22 -5.52 -2.65
N GLY A 80 -9.39 -6.08 -3.51
CA GLY A 80 -9.78 -7.12 -4.46
C GLY A 80 -10.28 -8.40 -3.77
N LYS A 81 -11.10 -9.19 -4.47
CA LYS A 81 -11.64 -10.47 -3.93
C LYS A 81 -10.53 -11.48 -3.61
N LEU A 82 -9.48 -11.51 -4.42
CA LEU A 82 -8.36 -12.42 -4.22
C LEU A 82 -7.22 -11.71 -3.46
N PRO A 83 -6.56 -12.41 -2.52
CA PRO A 83 -5.41 -11.86 -1.82
C PRO A 83 -4.25 -11.63 -2.80
N GLY A 84 -3.39 -10.67 -2.49
CA GLY A 84 -2.24 -10.32 -3.31
C GLY A 84 -1.47 -9.16 -2.69
N LYS A 85 -0.62 -8.56 -3.49
CA LYS A 85 0.21 -7.42 -3.12
C LYS A 85 -0.62 -6.14 -2.94
N THR A 86 -0.09 -5.21 -2.17
CA THR A 86 -0.67 -3.88 -1.98
C THR A 86 0.13 -2.85 -2.77
N MET A 87 -0.56 -2.10 -3.61
CA MET A 87 0.00 -0.98 -4.37
C MET A 87 -0.52 0.35 -3.83
N LEU A 88 0.38 1.29 -3.60
CA LEU A 88 0.05 2.68 -3.31
C LEU A 88 0.24 3.53 -4.58
N ILE A 89 -0.74 4.35 -4.87
CA ILE A 89 -0.66 5.39 -5.91
C ILE A 89 -0.94 6.73 -5.23
N THR A 90 -0.07 7.71 -5.43
CA THR A 90 -0.26 9.05 -4.88
C THR A 90 -0.25 10.11 -5.97
N GLY A 91 -0.95 11.19 -5.73
CA GLY A 91 -0.89 12.42 -6.51
C GLY A 91 -0.88 13.63 -5.60
N GLY A 92 -0.53 14.79 -6.14
CA GLY A 92 -0.59 16.04 -5.42
C GLY A 92 0.35 16.15 -4.21
N VAL A 93 1.53 15.51 -4.29
CA VAL A 93 2.70 15.86 -3.45
C VAL A 93 3.00 17.35 -3.66
N HIS A 94 2.98 17.77 -4.91
CA HIS A 94 2.90 19.15 -5.31
C HIS A 94 1.47 19.45 -5.77
N SER A 95 0.79 20.35 -5.08
CA SER A 95 -0.64 20.58 -5.24
C SER A 95 -1.02 21.28 -6.55
N GLY A 96 -0.07 21.89 -7.26
CA GLY A 96 -0.26 22.49 -8.59
C GLY A 96 -0.13 21.49 -9.76
N GLU A 97 0.28 20.25 -9.48
CA GLU A 97 0.43 19.20 -10.51
C GLU A 97 -0.90 18.48 -10.77
N TYR A 98 -1.86 19.20 -11.35
CA TYR A 98 -3.26 18.76 -11.48
C TYR A 98 -3.45 17.48 -12.29
N VAL A 99 -2.58 17.17 -13.26
CA VAL A 99 -2.69 15.98 -14.13
C VAL A 99 -2.56 14.70 -13.28
N GLY A 100 -1.59 14.65 -12.37
CA GLY A 100 -1.40 13.52 -11.46
C GLY A 100 -2.59 13.34 -10.50
N ILE A 101 -3.13 14.46 -9.99
CA ILE A 101 -4.31 14.47 -9.14
C ILE A 101 -5.55 13.94 -9.89
N GLN A 102 -5.77 14.43 -11.11
CA GLN A 102 -6.89 14.00 -11.96
C GLN A 102 -6.77 12.50 -12.29
N ALA A 103 -5.59 12.01 -12.62
CA ALA A 103 -5.35 10.59 -12.86
C ALA A 103 -5.70 9.74 -11.63
N CYS A 104 -5.36 10.18 -10.41
CA CYS A 104 -5.77 9.52 -9.17
C CYS A 104 -7.30 9.48 -8.99
N VAL A 105 -7.99 10.56 -9.35
CA VAL A 105 -9.46 10.64 -9.28
C VAL A 105 -10.10 9.65 -10.24
N GLU A 106 -9.65 9.62 -11.50
CA GLU A 106 -10.17 8.74 -12.55
C GLU A 106 -9.88 7.27 -12.24
N LEU A 107 -8.65 6.91 -11.88
CA LEU A 107 -8.29 5.55 -11.45
C LEU A 107 -9.15 5.11 -10.25
N GLY A 108 -9.33 6.00 -9.28
CA GLY A 108 -10.20 5.74 -8.14
C GLY A 108 -11.64 5.48 -8.51
N ALA A 109 -12.16 6.10 -9.56
CA ALA A 109 -13.52 5.87 -10.06
C ALA A 109 -13.63 4.56 -10.85
N GLU A 110 -12.69 4.29 -11.75
CA GLU A 110 -12.73 3.18 -12.71
C GLU A 110 -12.41 1.82 -12.11
N LEU A 111 -11.40 1.75 -11.21
CA LEU A 111 -10.96 0.48 -10.64
C LEU A 111 -12.04 -0.16 -9.77
N GLN A 112 -12.25 -1.46 -9.97
CA GLN A 112 -13.29 -2.23 -9.27
C GLN A 112 -12.70 -3.44 -8.55
N PRO A 113 -13.20 -3.81 -7.37
CA PRO A 113 -12.71 -4.95 -6.58
C PRO A 113 -12.78 -6.28 -7.33
N GLU A 114 -13.77 -6.46 -8.23
CA GLU A 114 -13.96 -7.66 -9.03
C GLU A 114 -12.83 -7.92 -10.02
N LYS A 115 -12.15 -6.86 -10.45
CA LYS A 115 -11.05 -6.89 -11.44
C LYS A 115 -9.68 -6.71 -10.79
N THR A 116 -9.62 -6.60 -9.47
CA THR A 116 -8.41 -6.35 -8.71
C THR A 116 -7.95 -7.60 -7.96
N VAL A 117 -6.66 -7.91 -8.04
CA VAL A 117 -5.99 -8.90 -7.20
C VAL A 117 -5.11 -8.14 -6.20
N GLY A 118 -5.21 -8.48 -4.92
CA GLY A 118 -4.53 -7.72 -3.87
C GLY A 118 -5.31 -6.46 -3.48
N THR A 119 -4.60 -5.39 -3.16
CA THR A 119 -5.18 -4.12 -2.72
C THR A 119 -4.54 -2.96 -3.47
N ILE A 120 -5.35 -1.99 -3.88
CA ILE A 120 -4.88 -0.73 -4.45
C ILE A 120 -5.34 0.40 -3.53
N VAL A 121 -4.38 1.17 -3.05
CA VAL A 121 -4.60 2.40 -2.27
C VAL A 121 -4.28 3.58 -3.17
N ILE A 122 -5.17 4.55 -3.25
CA ILE A 122 -4.96 5.79 -4.00
C ILE A 122 -5.16 6.95 -3.03
N LEU A 123 -4.11 7.72 -2.76
CA LEU A 123 -4.18 8.99 -2.04
C LEU A 123 -4.14 10.12 -3.08
N LYS A 124 -5.28 10.78 -3.27
CA LYS A 124 -5.52 11.63 -4.45
C LYS A 124 -4.77 12.95 -4.40
N VAL A 125 -4.65 13.54 -3.21
CA VAL A 125 -3.99 14.83 -2.99
C VAL A 125 -3.27 14.77 -1.64
N LEU A 126 -1.95 14.64 -1.65
CA LEU A 126 -1.17 14.60 -0.42
C LEU A 126 -1.07 15.99 0.24
N ASN A 127 -0.72 17.02 -0.53
CA ASN A 127 -0.70 18.40 -0.04
C ASN A 127 -2.09 19.06 -0.18
N ARG A 128 -3.08 18.48 0.51
CA ARG A 128 -4.48 18.92 0.48
C ARG A 128 -4.66 20.40 0.87
N PRO A 129 -4.03 20.93 1.95
CA PRO A 129 -4.21 22.33 2.32
C PRO A 129 -3.79 23.30 1.22
N ALA A 130 -2.66 23.08 0.57
CA ALA A 130 -2.22 23.94 -0.52
C ALA A 130 -3.12 23.81 -1.77
N PHE A 131 -3.62 22.60 -2.07
CA PHE A 131 -4.56 22.37 -3.17
C PHE A 131 -5.88 23.14 -2.97
N GLU A 132 -6.50 23.03 -1.80
CA GLU A 132 -7.77 23.69 -1.48
C GLU A 132 -7.64 25.22 -1.49
N ASN A 133 -6.46 25.75 -1.17
CA ASN A 133 -6.17 27.17 -1.18
C ASN A 133 -5.53 27.68 -2.48
N ARG A 134 -5.31 26.81 -3.47
CA ARG A 134 -4.63 27.14 -4.74
C ARG A 134 -3.28 27.83 -4.51
N ALA A 135 -2.52 27.34 -3.55
CA ALA A 135 -1.30 27.97 -3.05
C ALA A 135 -0.01 27.43 -3.71
N GLY A 136 -0.15 26.71 -4.83
CA GLY A 136 1.00 26.11 -5.52
C GLY A 136 1.53 24.85 -4.83
N SER A 137 2.81 24.54 -5.04
CA SER A 137 3.36 23.20 -4.74
C SER A 137 3.95 23.05 -3.35
N LEU A 138 4.11 24.11 -2.60
CA LEU A 138 4.70 24.08 -1.26
C LEU A 138 3.65 23.96 -0.16
N GLY A 139 4.06 23.55 1.04
CA GLY A 139 3.20 23.53 2.23
C GLY A 139 2.61 24.88 2.53
N LEU A 140 1.31 24.92 2.81
CA LEU A 140 0.56 26.18 2.97
C LEU A 140 1.08 27.02 4.16
N SER A 141 1.37 26.36 5.28
CA SER A 141 1.75 27.07 6.52
C SER A 141 3.27 27.18 6.71
N ASP A 142 4.06 26.27 6.12
CA ASP A 142 5.51 26.18 6.37
C ASP A 142 6.37 26.47 5.15
N GLY A 143 5.78 26.55 3.96
CA GLY A 143 6.49 26.80 2.71
C GLY A 143 7.47 25.69 2.31
N LYS A 144 7.38 24.49 2.91
CA LYS A 144 8.29 23.39 2.64
C LYS A 144 7.80 22.54 1.47
N ASN A 145 8.76 22.00 0.72
CA ASN A 145 8.48 20.98 -0.29
C ASN A 145 8.38 19.61 0.38
N LEU A 146 7.22 18.94 0.26
CA LEU A 146 6.97 17.63 0.85
C LEU A 146 8.03 16.59 0.41
N ASN A 147 8.45 16.62 -0.85
CA ASN A 147 9.50 15.73 -1.40
C ASN A 147 10.91 15.99 -0.84
N ARG A 148 11.10 16.96 0.04
CA ARG A 148 12.40 17.28 0.65
C ARG A 148 12.43 17.08 2.15
N VAL A 149 11.31 16.63 2.74
CA VAL A 149 11.20 16.52 4.21
C VAL A 149 10.97 15.08 4.72
N PHE A 150 10.88 14.08 3.82
CA PHE A 150 10.85 12.68 4.24
C PHE A 150 12.14 12.28 4.98
N PRO A 151 12.06 11.43 6.02
CA PRO A 151 10.93 10.65 6.52
C PRO A 151 9.97 11.43 7.43
N GLY A 152 10.18 12.72 7.64
CA GLY A 152 9.33 13.59 8.44
C GLY A 152 9.66 13.60 9.93
N ASN A 153 8.85 14.38 10.68
CA ASN A 153 8.96 14.53 12.14
C ASN A 153 7.56 14.72 12.72
N PRO A 154 7.13 13.89 13.70
CA PRO A 154 5.79 14.00 14.30
C PRO A 154 5.57 15.31 15.06
N ASN A 155 6.63 15.94 15.54
CA ASN A 155 6.60 17.23 16.26
C ASN A 155 7.07 18.40 15.37
N GLY A 156 7.16 18.18 14.07
CA GLY A 156 7.64 19.16 13.10
C GLY A 156 6.54 20.07 12.56
N THR A 157 6.86 20.72 11.45
CA THR A 157 5.94 21.58 10.71
C THR A 157 4.91 20.78 9.92
N GLU A 158 3.99 21.43 9.22
CA GLU A 158 2.91 20.80 8.48
C GLU A 158 3.39 19.67 7.55
N MET A 159 4.32 20.00 6.65
CA MET A 159 4.84 19.02 5.70
C MET A 159 5.69 17.93 6.36
N GLU A 160 6.39 18.25 7.44
CA GLU A 160 7.16 17.25 8.19
C GLU A 160 6.24 16.25 8.92
N ARG A 161 5.11 16.70 9.49
CA ARG A 161 4.13 15.80 10.10
C ARG A 161 3.44 14.92 9.07
N LEU A 162 3.09 15.49 7.91
CA LEU A 162 2.52 14.75 6.79
C LEU A 162 3.48 13.66 6.28
N ALA A 163 4.75 14.01 6.03
CA ALA A 163 5.77 13.05 5.61
C ALA A 163 5.96 11.93 6.65
N TRP A 164 5.93 12.27 7.94
CA TRP A 164 6.04 11.29 9.02
C TRP A 164 4.84 10.32 9.04
N ALA A 165 3.62 10.81 8.92
CA ALA A 165 2.44 9.97 8.89
C ALA A 165 2.46 9.01 7.69
N ILE A 166 2.82 9.47 6.50
CA ILE A 166 2.99 8.62 5.32
C ILE A 166 4.06 7.55 5.57
N THR A 167 5.21 7.95 6.11
CA THR A 167 6.33 7.04 6.39
C THR A 167 5.97 5.97 7.42
N LYS A 168 5.19 6.30 8.44
CA LYS A 168 4.90 5.40 9.57
C LYS A 168 3.61 4.61 9.43
N GLU A 169 2.61 5.17 8.78
CA GLU A 169 1.28 4.57 8.75
C GLU A 169 0.89 4.03 7.37
N VAL A 170 1.51 4.53 6.28
CA VAL A 170 1.19 4.12 4.91
C VAL A 170 2.25 3.16 4.35
N TYR A 171 3.51 3.57 4.27
CA TYR A 171 4.58 2.77 3.64
C TYR A 171 4.74 1.35 4.21
N PRO A 172 4.62 1.09 5.52
CA PRO A 172 4.75 -0.27 6.05
C PRO A 172 3.66 -1.24 5.59
N LYS A 173 2.57 -0.72 5.00
CA LYS A 173 1.40 -1.51 4.57
C LYS A 173 1.37 -1.79 3.07
N VAL A 174 2.36 -1.29 2.30
CA VAL A 174 2.38 -1.39 0.85
C VAL A 174 3.63 -2.12 0.34
N ASP A 175 3.46 -2.84 -0.76
CA ASP A 175 4.54 -3.58 -1.42
C ASP A 175 5.13 -2.78 -2.59
N TYR A 176 4.31 -1.95 -3.26
CA TYR A 176 4.69 -1.14 -4.41
C TYR A 176 4.16 0.27 -4.27
N TYR A 177 4.92 1.23 -4.77
CA TYR A 177 4.58 2.64 -4.70
C TYR A 177 4.77 3.32 -6.06
N ILE A 178 3.78 4.09 -6.49
CA ILE A 178 3.81 4.95 -7.66
C ILE A 178 3.40 6.35 -7.21
N ASP A 179 4.24 7.35 -7.49
CA ASP A 179 3.95 8.75 -7.24
C ASP A 179 3.78 9.48 -8.56
N LEU A 180 2.62 10.12 -8.75
CA LEU A 180 2.26 10.78 -9.99
C LEU A 180 2.59 12.26 -9.89
N HIS A 181 3.49 12.69 -10.75
CA HIS A 181 3.88 14.08 -10.94
C HIS A 181 3.55 14.57 -12.35
N SER A 182 3.46 15.87 -12.52
CA SER A 182 3.31 16.54 -13.83
C SER A 182 4.04 17.89 -13.81
N GLY A 183 3.93 18.67 -14.85
CA GLY A 183 4.28 20.08 -14.79
C GLY A 183 3.34 20.82 -13.85
N ASP A 184 3.90 21.81 -13.13
CA ASP A 184 3.16 22.64 -12.17
C ASP A 184 2.29 23.67 -12.92
N ASP A 185 1.06 23.87 -12.51
CA ASP A 185 0.06 24.82 -13.06
C ASP A 185 0.04 24.90 -14.59
N PHE A 186 0.95 25.65 -15.18
CA PHE A 186 1.01 25.94 -16.64
C PHE A 186 2.24 25.35 -17.33
N GLU A 187 3.03 24.51 -16.66
CA GLU A 187 4.22 23.92 -17.25
C GLU A 187 3.89 22.71 -18.11
N ALA A 188 4.41 22.70 -19.33
CA ALA A 188 4.44 21.51 -20.18
C ALA A 188 5.66 20.67 -19.85
N LEU A 189 5.45 19.44 -19.39
CA LEU A 189 6.52 18.50 -19.07
C LEU A 189 6.52 17.31 -20.03
N THR A 190 7.71 16.92 -20.50
CA THR A 190 7.85 15.68 -21.28
C THR A 190 7.58 14.47 -20.37
N PRO A 191 6.74 13.50 -20.78
CA PRO A 191 6.51 12.31 -19.98
C PRO A 191 7.79 11.51 -19.75
N TYR A 192 8.08 11.17 -18.48
CA TYR A 192 9.22 10.34 -18.10
C TYR A 192 8.92 9.59 -16.78
N VAL A 193 9.74 8.57 -16.50
CA VAL A 193 9.72 7.79 -15.27
C VAL A 193 11.12 7.82 -14.67
N TYR A 194 11.23 8.05 -13.36
CA TYR A 194 12.49 7.96 -12.61
C TYR A 194 12.86 6.51 -12.29
#